data_ee1194516fa73b2c8ae973da1be25545
#
_entry.id   ee1194516fa73b2c8ae973da1be25545
#
_cell.length_a   1.000
_cell.length_b   1.000
_cell.length_c   1.000
_cell.angle_alpha   90.00
_cell.angle_beta   90.00
_cell.angle_gamma   90.00
#
_symmetry.space_group_name_H-M   'P 1'
#
loop_
_entity.id
_entity.type
_entity.pdbx_description
1 polymer ?
#
loop_
_entity_poly.entity_id
_entity_poly.type
_entity_poly.pdbx_seq_one_letter_code
_entity_poly.pdbx_strand_id
1 'polypeptide(L)'
;MSAPRVSFEFFPPQSIAASFRLWDTVQTLAPLDPSFVSVTYGAGGTTRKLTHDAVATIGKNYGLNVAAHLTCVEATRAETLEIAEGYAAAGVTEIVALRGDPPKGADGFTPARDGFASSVELIEALAATGKFNIRVGAYPDQHPEAATAQADVDYLKRKIDAGASAAITQFFFEAETFFRFRDRCVAAGIDAPIIPGIFPIENWAKARNFALRCGTKVPAWLDEAFAAATRDGREELLSIALATEMCTELREGGVEDLHFYTLNKPELTREVCAALGVAPKAELSEVA
;
A
#
# COMPACT_ATOMS: atom_id res chain seq x y z
N MET A 1 17.72 5.32 17.66
CA MET A 1 16.49 4.53 17.44
C MET A 1 16.85 3.28 16.65
N SER A 2 16.18 2.12 16.87
CA SER A 2 16.33 0.93 16.01
C SER A 2 15.84 1.22 14.59
N ALA A 3 16.25 0.45 13.58
CA ALA A 3 15.70 0.57 12.23
C ALA A 3 14.17 0.31 12.22
N PRO A 4 13.38 0.98 11.38
CA PRO A 4 11.96 0.70 11.25
C PRO A 4 11.71 -0.68 10.62
N ARG A 5 10.56 -1.27 10.91
CA ARG A 5 10.04 -2.37 10.10
C ARG A 5 9.52 -1.81 8.79
N VAL A 6 9.87 -2.45 7.69
CA VAL A 6 9.46 -2.00 6.36
C VAL A 6 8.55 -3.02 5.68
N SER A 7 7.70 -2.54 4.79
CA SER A 7 6.88 -3.35 3.89
C SER A 7 6.79 -2.68 2.53
N PHE A 8 6.54 -3.45 1.47
CA PHE A 8 6.61 -2.97 0.10
C PHE A 8 5.37 -3.35 -0.69
N GLU A 9 4.88 -2.43 -1.52
CA GLU A 9 3.82 -2.70 -2.47
C GLU A 9 4.37 -2.88 -3.87
N PHE A 10 3.89 -3.92 -4.57
CA PHE A 10 4.23 -4.24 -5.95
C PHE A 10 2.99 -4.26 -6.85
N PHE A 11 3.20 -4.00 -8.13
CA PHE A 11 2.20 -4.21 -9.17
C PHE A 11 2.37 -5.56 -9.84
N PRO A 12 1.28 -6.28 -10.15
CA PRO A 12 1.36 -7.49 -10.97
C PRO A 12 1.81 -7.13 -12.39
N PRO A 13 2.62 -7.97 -13.05
CA PRO A 13 3.18 -7.64 -14.35
C PRO A 13 2.14 -7.84 -15.47
N GLN A 14 1.94 -6.83 -16.30
CA GLN A 14 1.02 -6.88 -17.45
C GLN A 14 1.75 -7.02 -18.81
N SER A 15 3.07 -7.19 -18.80
CA SER A 15 3.91 -7.40 -19.97
C SER A 15 5.22 -8.05 -19.57
N ILE A 16 5.96 -8.58 -20.53
CA ILE A 16 7.30 -9.17 -20.31
C ILE A 16 8.22 -8.15 -19.64
N ALA A 17 8.26 -6.89 -20.13
CA ALA A 17 9.09 -5.85 -19.53
C ALA A 17 8.64 -5.51 -18.09
N ALA A 18 7.34 -5.52 -17.80
CA ALA A 18 6.83 -5.34 -16.44
C ALA A 18 7.17 -6.53 -15.53
N SER A 19 7.24 -7.75 -16.10
CA SER A 19 7.69 -8.93 -15.36
C SER A 19 9.15 -8.78 -14.90
N PHE A 20 10.05 -8.40 -15.79
CA PHE A 20 11.44 -8.16 -15.43
C PHE A 20 11.56 -7.11 -14.33
N ARG A 21 10.84 -6.00 -14.44
CA ARG A 21 10.85 -4.96 -13.39
C ARG A 21 10.34 -5.46 -12.04
N LEU A 22 9.25 -6.24 -12.03
CA LEU A 22 8.74 -6.81 -10.79
C LEU A 22 9.80 -7.70 -10.12
N TRP A 23 10.39 -8.63 -10.87
CA TRP A 23 11.36 -9.57 -10.30
C TRP A 23 12.64 -8.89 -9.86
N ASP A 24 13.14 -7.92 -10.61
CA ASP A 24 14.26 -7.07 -10.20
C ASP A 24 13.96 -6.31 -8.90
N THR A 25 12.75 -5.75 -8.80
CA THR A 25 12.30 -5.05 -7.59
C THR A 25 12.22 -6.00 -6.38
N VAL A 26 11.64 -7.19 -6.56
CA VAL A 26 11.55 -8.18 -5.49
C VAL A 26 12.95 -8.64 -5.06
N GLN A 27 13.84 -8.96 -6.01
CA GLN A 27 15.22 -9.37 -5.72
C GLN A 27 16.01 -8.29 -4.99
N THR A 28 15.80 -7.03 -5.33
CA THR A 28 16.50 -5.89 -4.71
C THR A 28 16.00 -5.62 -3.28
N LEU A 29 14.69 -5.77 -3.02
CA LEU A 29 14.09 -5.38 -1.75
C LEU A 29 13.88 -6.55 -0.78
N ALA A 30 13.80 -7.79 -1.24
CA ALA A 30 13.64 -8.96 -0.38
C ALA A 30 14.75 -9.09 0.70
N PRO A 31 16.04 -8.79 0.41
CA PRO A 31 17.09 -8.85 1.42
C PRO A 31 16.91 -7.88 2.60
N LEU A 32 16.06 -6.82 2.43
CA LEU A 32 15.74 -5.89 3.53
C LEU A 32 14.80 -6.51 4.58
N ASP A 33 14.43 -7.78 4.42
CA ASP A 33 13.57 -8.52 5.35
C ASP A 33 12.25 -7.81 5.69
N PRO A 34 11.42 -7.50 4.68
CA PRO A 34 10.17 -6.82 4.92
C PRO A 34 9.23 -7.64 5.79
N SER A 35 8.50 -6.96 6.69
CA SER A 35 7.49 -7.61 7.54
C SER A 35 6.37 -8.27 6.71
N PHE A 36 6.05 -7.68 5.58
CA PHE A 36 5.23 -8.25 4.51
C PHE A 36 5.50 -7.50 3.21
N VAL A 37 5.03 -8.07 2.10
CA VAL A 37 4.90 -7.37 0.83
C VAL A 37 3.47 -7.45 0.35
N SER A 38 2.98 -6.46 -0.40
CA SER A 38 1.65 -6.52 -0.98
C SER A 38 1.71 -6.52 -2.51
N VAL A 39 0.73 -7.15 -3.15
CA VAL A 39 0.58 -7.14 -4.60
C VAL A 39 -0.79 -6.60 -4.96
N THR A 40 -0.81 -5.50 -5.73
CA THR A 40 -2.05 -4.82 -6.09
C THR A 40 -2.94 -5.65 -7.00
N TYR A 41 -4.22 -5.28 -7.00
CA TYR A 41 -5.26 -5.88 -7.82
C TYR A 41 -5.73 -4.82 -8.83
N GLY A 42 -5.61 -5.09 -10.11
CA GLY A 42 -5.94 -4.09 -11.14
C GLY A 42 -7.40 -3.65 -11.09
N ALA A 43 -7.62 -2.38 -11.42
CA ALA A 43 -8.96 -1.81 -11.52
C ALA A 43 -9.87 -2.71 -12.38
N GLY A 44 -11.11 -2.96 -11.90
CA GLY A 44 -12.06 -3.85 -12.57
C GLY A 44 -11.62 -5.32 -12.60
N GLY A 45 -10.76 -5.78 -11.70
CA GLY A 45 -10.35 -7.19 -11.64
C GLY A 45 -9.53 -7.68 -12.85
N THR A 46 -9.01 -6.78 -13.67
CA THR A 46 -8.32 -7.08 -14.93
C THR A 46 -7.02 -7.89 -14.74
N THR A 47 -6.46 -7.92 -13.54
CA THR A 47 -5.20 -8.60 -13.24
C THR A 47 -5.35 -9.81 -12.32
N ARG A 48 -6.56 -10.37 -12.10
CA ARG A 48 -6.81 -11.48 -11.16
C ARG A 48 -5.77 -12.57 -11.21
N LYS A 49 -5.60 -13.18 -12.40
CA LYS A 49 -4.64 -14.27 -12.60
C LYS A 49 -3.19 -13.79 -12.39
N LEU A 50 -2.83 -12.64 -12.94
CA LEU A 50 -1.48 -12.08 -12.82
C LEU A 50 -1.12 -11.76 -11.36
N THR A 51 -2.09 -11.24 -10.59
CA THR A 51 -1.92 -11.00 -9.16
C THR A 51 -1.73 -12.31 -8.41
N HIS A 52 -2.58 -13.32 -8.67
CA HIS A 52 -2.46 -14.63 -8.04
C HIS A 52 -1.10 -15.27 -8.33
N ASP A 53 -0.67 -15.29 -9.60
CA ASP A 53 0.60 -15.89 -10.00
C ASP A 53 1.79 -15.15 -9.37
N ALA A 54 1.76 -13.81 -9.32
CA ALA A 54 2.79 -13.02 -8.66
C ALA A 54 2.86 -13.29 -7.16
N VAL A 55 1.71 -13.28 -6.46
CA VAL A 55 1.61 -13.56 -5.02
C VAL A 55 2.17 -14.95 -4.69
N ALA A 56 1.71 -15.99 -5.40
CA ALA A 56 2.17 -17.35 -5.17
C ALA A 56 3.68 -17.52 -5.45
N THR A 57 4.19 -16.87 -6.49
CA THR A 57 5.62 -16.94 -6.85
C THR A 57 6.48 -16.22 -5.82
N ILE A 58 6.09 -15.03 -5.36
CA ILE A 58 6.84 -14.27 -4.35
C ILE A 58 6.89 -15.06 -3.04
N GLY A 59 5.76 -15.55 -2.55
CA GLY A 59 5.71 -16.35 -1.33
C GLY A 59 6.56 -17.61 -1.41
N LYS A 60 6.45 -18.36 -2.52
CA LYS A 60 7.16 -19.64 -2.68
C LYS A 60 8.67 -19.46 -2.88
N ASN A 61 9.09 -18.52 -3.73
CA ASN A 61 10.49 -18.44 -4.18
C ASN A 61 11.35 -17.56 -3.28
N TYR A 62 10.74 -16.59 -2.59
CA TYR A 62 11.47 -15.65 -1.71
C TYR A 62 11.12 -15.85 -0.23
N GLY A 63 10.16 -16.72 0.11
CA GLY A 63 9.75 -16.95 1.50
C GLY A 63 9.14 -15.73 2.18
N LEU A 64 8.71 -14.74 1.41
CA LEU A 64 8.13 -13.50 1.94
C LEU A 64 6.68 -13.71 2.35
N ASN A 65 6.26 -13.01 3.40
CA ASN A 65 4.86 -12.91 3.76
C ASN A 65 4.15 -11.98 2.75
N VAL A 66 3.19 -12.50 2.00
CA VAL A 66 2.53 -11.75 0.92
C VAL A 66 1.09 -11.45 1.26
N ALA A 67 0.73 -10.16 1.26
CA ALA A 67 -0.64 -9.68 1.34
C ALA A 67 -1.21 -9.50 -0.08
N ALA A 68 -2.19 -10.30 -0.45
CA ALA A 68 -2.87 -10.16 -1.73
C ALA A 68 -3.95 -9.08 -1.65
N HIS A 69 -3.97 -8.12 -2.60
CA HIS A 69 -5.10 -7.21 -2.71
C HIS A 69 -6.33 -7.96 -3.22
N LEU A 70 -7.49 -7.64 -2.65
CA LEU A 70 -8.79 -8.17 -3.08
C LEU A 70 -9.84 -7.06 -3.06
N THR A 71 -10.64 -6.97 -4.11
CA THR A 71 -11.64 -5.90 -4.27
C THR A 71 -13.04 -6.45 -4.49
N CYS A 72 -14.05 -5.59 -4.26
CA CYS A 72 -15.46 -5.88 -4.49
C CYS A 72 -15.89 -5.67 -5.96
N VAL A 73 -15.00 -5.08 -6.79
CA VAL A 73 -15.37 -4.61 -8.13
C VAL A 73 -15.60 -5.76 -9.09
N GLU A 74 -16.70 -5.66 -9.87
CA GLU A 74 -17.05 -6.54 -10.99
C GLU A 74 -17.05 -8.05 -10.68
N ALA A 75 -17.36 -8.41 -9.42
CA ALA A 75 -17.48 -9.80 -9.00
C ALA A 75 -18.67 -10.00 -8.05
N THR A 76 -19.31 -11.14 -8.15
CA THR A 76 -20.27 -11.60 -7.14
C THR A 76 -19.57 -11.94 -5.82
N ARG A 77 -20.31 -12.02 -4.72
CA ARG A 77 -19.77 -12.49 -3.42
C ARG A 77 -19.13 -13.87 -3.54
N ALA A 78 -19.76 -14.78 -4.28
CA ALA A 78 -19.25 -16.13 -4.47
C ALA A 78 -17.91 -16.14 -5.20
N GLU A 79 -17.80 -15.42 -6.31
CA GLU A 79 -16.55 -15.29 -7.08
C GLU A 79 -15.43 -14.65 -6.25
N THR A 80 -15.75 -13.59 -5.48
CA THR A 80 -14.77 -12.92 -4.63
C THR A 80 -14.23 -13.86 -3.54
N LEU A 81 -15.12 -14.64 -2.92
CA LEU A 81 -14.72 -15.63 -1.91
C LEU A 81 -13.96 -16.82 -2.51
N GLU A 82 -14.31 -17.25 -3.73
CA GLU A 82 -13.54 -18.27 -4.45
C GLU A 82 -12.10 -17.80 -4.74
N ILE A 83 -11.92 -16.52 -5.11
CA ILE A 83 -10.58 -15.92 -5.25
C ILE A 83 -9.83 -15.95 -3.92
N ALA A 84 -10.47 -15.58 -2.81
CA ALA A 84 -9.86 -15.64 -1.50
C ALA A 84 -9.47 -17.08 -1.11
N GLU A 85 -10.31 -18.07 -1.40
CA GLU A 85 -9.97 -19.49 -1.20
C GLU A 85 -8.76 -19.90 -2.04
N GLY A 86 -8.65 -19.43 -3.28
CA GLY A 86 -7.47 -19.64 -4.12
C GLY A 86 -6.19 -19.08 -3.50
N TYR A 87 -6.26 -17.89 -2.89
CA TYR A 87 -5.14 -17.33 -2.13
C TYR A 87 -4.78 -18.18 -0.92
N ALA A 88 -5.77 -18.60 -0.12
CA ALA A 88 -5.55 -19.47 1.03
C ALA A 88 -4.90 -20.80 0.61
N ALA A 89 -5.34 -21.40 -0.49
CA ALA A 89 -4.78 -22.63 -1.05
C ALA A 89 -3.31 -22.45 -1.54
N ALA A 90 -2.94 -21.23 -1.94
CA ALA A 90 -1.57 -20.85 -2.27
C ALA A 90 -0.70 -20.50 -1.04
N GLY A 91 -1.23 -20.63 0.18
CA GLY A 91 -0.52 -20.34 1.43
C GLY A 91 -0.54 -18.87 1.84
N VAL A 92 -1.36 -18.05 1.21
CA VAL A 92 -1.53 -16.62 1.59
C VAL A 92 -2.36 -16.52 2.86
N THR A 93 -1.85 -15.81 3.84
CA THR A 93 -2.51 -15.56 5.13
C THR A 93 -2.88 -14.11 5.34
N GLU A 94 -2.54 -13.21 4.41
CA GLU A 94 -2.81 -11.78 4.52
C GLU A 94 -3.55 -11.25 3.29
N ILE A 95 -4.57 -10.43 3.51
CA ILE A 95 -5.36 -9.77 2.45
C ILE A 95 -5.36 -8.26 2.68
N VAL A 96 -5.16 -7.48 1.64
CA VAL A 96 -5.53 -6.05 1.62
C VAL A 96 -6.92 -5.94 1.01
N ALA A 97 -7.93 -5.77 1.86
CA ALA A 97 -9.33 -5.71 1.46
C ALA A 97 -9.74 -4.28 1.08
N LEU A 98 -10.14 -4.09 -0.15
CA LEU A 98 -10.49 -2.79 -0.72
C LEU A 98 -11.88 -2.84 -1.36
N ARG A 99 -12.54 -1.69 -1.49
CA ARG A 99 -13.72 -1.59 -2.34
C ARG A 99 -13.34 -1.80 -3.81
N GLY A 100 -12.24 -1.22 -4.21
CA GLY A 100 -11.78 -1.09 -5.57
C GLY A 100 -12.33 0.16 -6.26
N ASP A 101 -11.61 0.62 -7.28
CA ASP A 101 -12.00 1.77 -8.09
C ASP A 101 -13.04 1.34 -9.14
N PRO A 102 -13.98 2.22 -9.48
CA PRO A 102 -14.93 1.96 -10.56
C PRO A 102 -14.18 1.75 -11.89
N PRO A 103 -14.75 1.00 -12.83
CA PRO A 103 -14.22 0.88 -14.18
C PRO A 103 -14.02 2.26 -14.83
N LYS A 104 -13.04 2.36 -15.73
CA LYS A 104 -12.77 3.62 -16.43
C LYS A 104 -14.02 4.09 -17.16
N GLY A 105 -14.43 5.34 -16.90
CA GLY A 105 -15.59 5.97 -17.51
C GLY A 105 -16.91 5.73 -16.77
N ALA A 106 -16.91 5.06 -15.65
CA ALA A 106 -18.09 4.99 -14.77
C ALA A 106 -18.15 6.22 -13.84
N ASP A 107 -19.35 6.68 -13.55
CA ASP A 107 -19.60 7.86 -12.70
C ASP A 107 -19.41 7.59 -11.19
N GLY A 108 -19.08 6.35 -10.80
CA GLY A 108 -18.87 5.93 -9.42
C GLY A 108 -18.91 4.42 -9.25
N PHE A 109 -18.66 3.96 -8.03
CA PHE A 109 -18.72 2.55 -7.70
C PHE A 109 -20.18 2.06 -7.69
N THR A 110 -20.43 1.00 -8.45
CA THR A 110 -21.69 0.25 -8.41
C THR A 110 -21.34 -1.22 -8.14
N PRO A 111 -21.91 -1.83 -7.09
CA PRO A 111 -21.66 -3.25 -6.84
C PRO A 111 -22.18 -4.11 -7.99
N ALA A 112 -21.49 -5.19 -8.30
CA ALA A 112 -22.00 -6.21 -9.21
C ALA A 112 -23.30 -6.80 -8.65
N ARG A 113 -24.16 -7.34 -9.53
CA ARG A 113 -25.32 -8.10 -9.07
C ARG A 113 -24.86 -9.21 -8.13
N ASP A 114 -25.44 -9.29 -6.94
CA ASP A 114 -25.05 -10.21 -5.87
C ASP A 114 -23.59 -10.03 -5.39
N GLY A 115 -22.97 -8.86 -5.66
CA GLY A 115 -21.63 -8.49 -5.18
C GLY A 115 -21.63 -7.91 -3.78
N PHE A 116 -20.42 -7.60 -3.28
CA PHE A 116 -20.25 -6.83 -2.05
C PHE A 116 -20.53 -5.35 -2.33
N ALA A 117 -21.38 -4.73 -1.52
CA ALA A 117 -21.72 -3.32 -1.68
C ALA A 117 -20.65 -2.39 -1.09
N SER A 118 -19.77 -2.89 -0.25
CA SER A 118 -18.72 -2.10 0.40
C SER A 118 -17.53 -2.97 0.82
N SER A 119 -16.40 -2.32 1.09
CA SER A 119 -15.25 -3.02 1.69
C SER A 119 -15.56 -3.56 3.10
N VAL A 120 -16.49 -2.96 3.84
CA VAL A 120 -16.91 -3.46 5.16
C VAL A 120 -17.54 -4.85 5.03
N GLU A 121 -18.48 -5.03 4.11
CA GLU A 121 -19.09 -6.35 3.87
C GLU A 121 -18.08 -7.41 3.39
N LEU A 122 -17.09 -7.01 2.57
CA LEU A 122 -16.00 -7.89 2.17
C LEU A 122 -15.16 -8.31 3.38
N ILE A 123 -14.80 -7.35 4.25
CA ILE A 123 -14.01 -7.61 5.46
C ILE A 123 -14.75 -8.57 6.39
N GLU A 124 -16.04 -8.34 6.66
CA GLU A 124 -16.88 -9.24 7.47
C GLU A 124 -16.87 -10.67 6.92
N ALA A 125 -17.05 -10.82 5.60
CA ALA A 125 -17.06 -12.12 4.96
C ALA A 125 -15.69 -12.82 5.03
N LEU A 126 -14.58 -12.09 4.84
CA LEU A 126 -13.23 -12.62 4.96
C LEU A 126 -12.90 -12.99 6.42
N ALA A 127 -13.25 -12.13 7.38
CA ALA A 127 -13.05 -12.38 8.81
C ALA A 127 -13.79 -13.63 9.28
N ALA A 128 -15.01 -13.85 8.78
CA ALA A 128 -15.81 -15.04 9.10
C ALA A 128 -15.14 -16.36 8.65
N THR A 129 -14.21 -16.32 7.68
CA THR A 129 -13.46 -17.52 7.26
C THR A 129 -12.39 -17.94 8.28
N GLY A 130 -11.91 -17.01 9.11
CA GLY A 130 -10.81 -17.22 10.06
C GLY A 130 -9.44 -17.52 9.41
N LYS A 131 -9.30 -17.30 8.10
CA LYS A 131 -8.12 -17.68 7.33
C LYS A 131 -7.09 -16.54 7.16
N PHE A 132 -7.52 -15.28 7.31
CA PHE A 132 -6.72 -14.13 6.90
C PHE A 132 -6.56 -13.08 7.99
N ASN A 133 -5.37 -12.50 8.07
CA ASN A 133 -5.17 -11.17 8.61
C ASN A 133 -5.59 -10.14 7.55
N ILE A 134 -6.45 -9.21 7.91
CA ILE A 134 -7.05 -8.30 6.95
C ILE A 134 -6.49 -6.90 7.16
N ARG A 135 -5.85 -6.34 6.14
CA ARG A 135 -5.40 -4.96 6.09
C ARG A 135 -6.35 -4.13 5.23
N VAL A 136 -6.47 -2.85 5.52
CA VAL A 136 -7.39 -1.94 4.80
C VAL A 136 -6.71 -0.63 4.45
N GLY A 137 -7.22 0.06 3.44
CA GLY A 137 -6.77 1.41 3.10
C GLY A 137 -7.36 2.46 4.05
N ALA A 138 -6.56 3.50 4.36
CA ALA A 138 -6.93 4.68 5.13
C ALA A 138 -6.43 5.95 4.43
N TYR A 139 -7.01 7.13 4.74
CA TYR A 139 -6.76 8.36 3.99
C TYR A 139 -6.45 9.52 4.94
N PRO A 140 -5.16 9.87 5.16
CA PRO A 140 -4.78 10.97 6.04
C PRO A 140 -5.32 12.33 5.61
N ASP A 141 -5.38 12.58 4.31
CA ASP A 141 -5.92 13.81 3.69
C ASP A 141 -7.44 13.78 3.43
N GLN A 142 -8.12 12.70 3.71
CA GLN A 142 -9.51 12.41 3.40
C GLN A 142 -9.71 11.76 2.01
N HIS A 143 -10.52 10.71 1.98
CA HIS A 143 -10.92 10.06 0.73
C HIS A 143 -11.75 11.03 -0.14
N PRO A 144 -11.53 11.09 -1.46
CA PRO A 144 -12.26 12.02 -2.34
C PRO A 144 -13.81 11.92 -2.27
N GLU A 145 -14.34 10.73 -2.00
CA GLU A 145 -15.78 10.48 -1.87
C GLU A 145 -16.30 10.67 -0.43
N ALA A 146 -15.43 10.90 0.56
CA ALA A 146 -15.89 11.11 1.92
C ALA A 146 -16.45 12.52 2.11
N ALA A 147 -17.60 12.65 2.74
CA ALA A 147 -18.24 13.96 2.96
C ALA A 147 -17.39 14.85 3.88
N THR A 148 -16.72 14.28 4.88
CA THR A 148 -15.85 14.99 5.81
C THR A 148 -14.70 14.06 6.25
N ALA A 149 -13.62 14.65 6.79
CA ALA A 149 -12.53 13.89 7.38
C ALA A 149 -12.99 13.01 8.55
N GLN A 150 -14.02 13.42 9.30
CA GLN A 150 -14.58 12.60 10.37
C GLN A 150 -15.35 11.41 9.82
N ALA A 151 -16.15 11.62 8.79
CA ALA A 151 -16.89 10.51 8.14
C ALA A 151 -15.94 9.44 7.57
N ASP A 152 -14.75 9.84 7.11
CA ASP A 152 -13.72 8.91 6.63
C ASP A 152 -13.10 8.11 7.78
N VAL A 153 -12.81 8.76 8.93
CA VAL A 153 -12.36 8.08 10.15
C VAL A 153 -13.44 7.14 10.69
N ASP A 154 -14.71 7.55 10.71
CA ASP A 154 -15.83 6.70 11.13
C ASP A 154 -15.97 5.47 10.21
N TYR A 155 -15.72 5.65 8.91
CA TYR A 155 -15.71 4.53 7.97
C TYR A 155 -14.52 3.59 8.19
N LEU A 156 -13.34 4.13 8.51
CA LEU A 156 -12.19 3.31 8.92
C LEU A 156 -12.50 2.52 10.20
N LYS A 157 -13.13 3.15 11.20
CA LYS A 157 -13.56 2.47 12.42
C LYS A 157 -14.45 1.27 12.10
N ARG A 158 -15.43 1.43 11.20
CA ARG A 158 -16.30 0.33 10.75
C ARG A 158 -15.52 -0.82 10.10
N LYS A 159 -14.47 -0.52 9.31
CA LYS A 159 -13.60 -1.56 8.73
C LYS A 159 -12.86 -2.34 9.82
N ILE A 160 -12.34 -1.65 10.84
CA ILE A 160 -11.65 -2.29 11.97
C ILE A 160 -12.63 -3.15 12.77
N ASP A 161 -13.81 -2.62 13.10
CA ASP A 161 -14.85 -3.36 13.82
C ASP A 161 -15.36 -4.59 13.05
N ALA A 162 -15.32 -4.55 11.72
CA ALA A 162 -15.66 -5.66 10.83
C ALA A 162 -14.60 -6.78 10.82
N GLY A 163 -13.43 -6.57 11.42
CA GLY A 163 -12.37 -7.57 11.55
C GLY A 163 -11.05 -7.24 10.87
N ALA A 164 -10.85 -6.00 10.39
CA ALA A 164 -9.54 -5.59 9.89
C ALA A 164 -8.55 -5.43 11.04
N SER A 165 -7.34 -5.95 10.87
CA SER A 165 -6.28 -5.99 11.89
C SER A 165 -5.31 -4.81 11.81
N ALA A 166 -5.22 -4.12 10.68
CA ALA A 166 -4.37 -2.95 10.47
C ALA A 166 -4.86 -2.10 9.31
N ALA A 167 -4.46 -0.83 9.29
CA ALA A 167 -4.70 0.06 8.17
C ALA A 167 -3.38 0.53 7.54
N ILE A 168 -3.32 0.58 6.20
CA ILE A 168 -2.23 1.18 5.44
C ILE A 168 -2.75 2.50 4.87
N THR A 169 -2.02 3.60 5.08
CA THR A 169 -2.53 4.89 4.60
C THR A 169 -2.20 5.12 3.14
N GLN A 170 -3.05 5.89 2.45
CA GLN A 170 -2.63 6.58 1.23
C GLN A 170 -1.40 7.44 1.55
N PHE A 171 -0.52 7.64 0.56
CA PHE A 171 0.65 8.48 0.76
C PHE A 171 0.27 9.95 1.00
N PHE A 172 1.16 10.67 1.62
CA PHE A 172 1.08 12.09 1.94
C PHE A 172 2.49 12.69 1.83
N PHE A 173 2.61 14.02 1.92
CA PHE A 173 3.89 14.70 1.73
C PHE A 173 4.46 15.37 2.98
N GLU A 174 3.71 15.38 4.08
CA GLU A 174 4.11 16.00 5.36
C GLU A 174 3.72 15.10 6.53
N ALA A 175 4.66 14.76 7.42
CA ALA A 175 4.45 13.87 8.56
C ALA A 175 3.31 14.35 9.49
N GLU A 176 3.15 15.67 9.62
CA GLU A 176 2.07 16.28 10.39
C GLU A 176 0.66 15.88 9.89
N THR A 177 0.50 15.61 8.59
CA THR A 177 -0.76 15.11 8.03
C THR A 177 -1.10 13.73 8.60
N PHE A 178 -0.11 12.84 8.73
CA PHE A 178 -0.26 11.55 9.36
C PHE A 178 -0.57 11.66 10.85
N PHE A 179 0.15 12.52 11.58
CA PHE A 179 -0.07 12.69 13.03
C PHE A 179 -1.48 13.17 13.34
N ARG A 180 -1.96 14.21 12.67
CA ARG A 180 -3.35 14.68 12.80
C ARG A 180 -4.38 13.60 12.49
N PHE A 181 -4.11 12.77 11.48
CA PHE A 181 -4.98 11.65 11.15
C PHE A 181 -4.97 10.58 12.24
N ARG A 182 -3.79 10.17 12.70
CA ARG A 182 -3.62 9.21 13.80
C ARG A 182 -4.35 9.66 15.06
N ASP A 183 -4.20 10.92 15.42
CA ASP A 183 -4.86 11.46 16.62
C ASP A 183 -6.39 11.41 16.51
N ARG A 184 -6.96 11.68 15.33
CA ARG A 184 -8.39 11.49 15.06
C ARG A 184 -8.82 10.03 15.16
N CYS A 185 -8.00 9.12 14.66
CA CYS A 185 -8.26 7.68 14.76
C CYS A 185 -8.27 7.21 16.22
N VAL A 186 -7.30 7.63 17.02
CA VAL A 186 -7.25 7.34 18.47
C VAL A 186 -8.48 7.92 19.17
N ALA A 187 -8.86 9.16 18.88
CA ALA A 187 -10.06 9.80 19.45
C ALA A 187 -11.36 9.05 19.06
N ALA A 188 -11.39 8.39 17.90
CA ALA A 188 -12.50 7.55 17.45
C ALA A 188 -12.46 6.12 18.04
N GLY A 189 -11.49 5.79 18.90
CA GLY A 189 -11.33 4.47 19.47
C GLY A 189 -10.83 3.41 18.49
N ILE A 190 -9.97 3.80 17.56
CA ILE A 190 -9.25 2.87 16.67
C ILE A 190 -7.92 2.51 17.33
N ASP A 191 -7.81 1.29 17.83
CA ASP A 191 -6.59 0.75 18.47
C ASP A 191 -5.72 -0.06 17.50
N ALA A 192 -6.22 -0.36 16.30
CA ALA A 192 -5.48 -1.11 15.29
C ALA A 192 -4.29 -0.29 14.76
N PRO A 193 -3.14 -0.92 14.45
CA PRO A 193 -2.00 -0.24 13.87
C PRO A 193 -2.36 0.50 12.57
N ILE A 194 -1.90 1.75 12.47
CA ILE A 194 -1.99 2.57 11.27
C ILE A 194 -0.59 2.73 10.70
N ILE A 195 -0.37 2.14 9.53
CA ILE A 195 0.93 2.08 8.87
C ILE A 195 0.98 3.18 7.81
N PRO A 196 1.88 4.17 7.94
CA PRO A 196 2.00 5.23 6.93
C PRO A 196 2.51 4.68 5.60
N GLY A 197 1.81 5.05 4.53
CA GLY A 197 2.21 4.80 3.16
C GLY A 197 3.20 5.86 2.67
N ILE A 198 4.38 5.42 2.25
CA ILE A 198 5.49 6.26 1.79
C ILE A 198 5.62 6.14 0.28
N PHE A 199 5.68 7.26 -0.40
CA PHE A 199 5.79 7.32 -1.84
C PHE A 199 7.07 8.06 -2.27
N PRO A 200 8.20 7.37 -2.50
CA PRO A 200 9.40 7.99 -3.04
C PRO A 200 9.13 8.59 -4.43
N ILE A 201 9.42 9.88 -4.61
CA ILE A 201 9.05 10.65 -5.79
C ILE A 201 10.11 10.48 -6.88
N GLU A 202 9.87 9.65 -7.87
CA GLU A 202 10.78 9.46 -8.99
C GLU A 202 10.62 10.53 -10.08
N ASN A 203 9.41 10.99 -10.30
CA ASN A 203 9.09 12.05 -11.26
C ASN A 203 7.99 12.93 -10.68
N TRP A 204 8.33 14.17 -10.38
CA TRP A 204 7.42 15.08 -9.70
C TRP A 204 6.12 15.34 -10.47
N ALA A 205 6.20 15.59 -11.77
CA ALA A 205 4.98 15.87 -12.54
C ALA A 205 3.98 14.72 -12.52
N LYS A 206 4.47 13.47 -12.60
CA LYS A 206 3.63 12.27 -12.49
C LYS A 206 3.10 12.07 -11.07
N ALA A 207 3.97 12.24 -10.07
CA ALA A 207 3.60 12.11 -8.67
C ALA A 207 2.54 13.13 -8.26
N ARG A 208 2.72 14.40 -8.65
CA ARG A 208 1.76 15.47 -8.42
C ARG A 208 0.39 15.18 -9.03
N ASN A 209 0.36 14.77 -10.30
CA ASN A 209 -0.89 14.41 -10.97
C ASN A 209 -1.57 13.19 -10.33
N PHE A 210 -0.79 12.25 -9.84
CA PHE A 210 -1.31 11.09 -9.12
C PHE A 210 -1.88 11.49 -7.75
N ALA A 211 -1.16 12.31 -7.00
CA ALA A 211 -1.60 12.85 -5.71
C ALA A 211 -2.96 13.56 -5.81
N LEU A 212 -3.11 14.44 -6.79
CA LEU A 212 -4.36 15.16 -7.01
C LEU A 212 -5.55 14.22 -7.29
N ARG A 213 -5.33 13.13 -8.03
CA ARG A 213 -6.38 12.12 -8.28
C ARG A 213 -6.73 11.31 -7.03
N CYS A 214 -5.76 11.08 -6.15
CA CYS A 214 -5.96 10.37 -4.88
C CYS A 214 -6.54 11.27 -3.78
N GLY A 215 -6.74 12.56 -4.03
CA GLY A 215 -7.18 13.51 -3.00
C GLY A 215 -6.08 13.92 -2.01
N THR A 216 -4.83 13.52 -2.28
CA THR A 216 -3.68 13.90 -1.45
C THR A 216 -3.35 15.37 -1.65
N LYS A 217 -3.19 16.11 -0.56
CA LYS A 217 -2.78 17.52 -0.59
C LYS A 217 -1.34 17.65 -1.05
N VAL A 218 -1.14 18.55 -1.99
CA VAL A 218 0.19 18.85 -2.54
C VAL A 218 0.65 20.18 -1.97
N PRO A 219 1.67 20.21 -1.08
CA PRO A 219 2.25 21.45 -0.60
C PRO A 219 2.89 22.28 -1.72
N ALA A 220 2.61 23.58 -1.77
CA ALA A 220 3.08 24.46 -2.84
C ALA A 220 4.62 24.51 -2.97
N TRP A 221 5.32 24.41 -1.85
CA TRP A 221 6.79 24.43 -1.81
C TRP A 221 7.43 23.25 -2.57
N LEU A 222 6.73 22.11 -2.75
CA LEU A 222 7.24 20.98 -3.53
C LEU A 222 7.39 21.32 -5.02
N ASP A 223 6.48 22.11 -5.59
CA ASP A 223 6.59 22.55 -6.98
C ASP A 223 7.88 23.36 -7.19
N GLU A 224 8.20 24.27 -6.26
CA GLU A 224 9.42 25.09 -6.32
C GLU A 224 10.68 24.25 -6.09
N ALA A 225 10.67 23.36 -5.10
CA ALA A 225 11.79 22.49 -4.76
C ALA A 225 12.16 21.57 -5.93
N PHE A 226 11.17 20.89 -6.53
CA PHE A 226 11.42 20.01 -7.69
C PHE A 226 11.79 20.80 -8.95
N ALA A 227 11.22 21.99 -9.17
CA ALA A 227 11.65 22.85 -10.27
C ALA A 227 13.13 23.28 -10.14
N ALA A 228 13.58 23.57 -8.91
CA ALA A 228 15.00 23.86 -8.65
C ALA A 228 15.86 22.61 -8.87
N ALA A 229 15.46 21.47 -8.29
CA ALA A 229 16.19 20.21 -8.42
C ALA A 229 16.32 19.76 -9.89
N THR A 230 15.26 19.94 -10.71
CA THR A 230 15.30 19.63 -12.15
C THR A 230 16.33 20.50 -12.89
N ARG A 231 16.37 21.81 -12.60
CA ARG A 231 17.39 22.70 -13.20
C ARG A 231 18.82 22.27 -12.87
N ASP A 232 19.01 21.73 -11.66
CA ASP A 232 20.32 21.34 -11.15
C ASP A 232 20.67 19.86 -11.41
N GLY A 233 19.75 19.07 -12.00
CA GLY A 233 19.93 17.63 -12.22
C GLY A 233 19.99 16.82 -10.91
N ARG A 234 19.26 17.24 -9.87
CA ARG A 234 19.31 16.66 -8.50
C ARG A 234 17.95 16.15 -8.00
N GLU A 235 17.05 15.79 -8.89
CA GLU A 235 15.70 15.34 -8.54
C GLU A 235 15.71 14.08 -7.65
N GLU A 236 16.57 13.14 -7.98
CA GLU A 236 16.72 11.89 -7.21
C GLU A 236 17.22 12.17 -5.78
N LEU A 237 18.24 13.01 -5.64
CA LEU A 237 18.79 13.39 -4.34
C LEU A 237 17.72 14.09 -3.47
N LEU A 238 16.96 15.02 -4.06
CA LEU A 238 15.85 15.68 -3.38
C LEU A 238 14.79 14.67 -2.93
N SER A 239 14.42 13.74 -3.79
CA SER A 239 13.43 12.71 -3.48
C SER A 239 13.84 11.82 -2.31
N ILE A 240 15.10 11.37 -2.30
CA ILE A 240 15.66 10.57 -1.21
C ILE A 240 15.67 11.39 0.09
N ALA A 241 16.12 12.64 0.04
CA ALA A 241 16.18 13.52 1.20
C ALA A 241 14.79 13.74 1.81
N LEU A 242 13.80 14.11 1.00
CA LEU A 242 12.43 14.37 1.46
C LEU A 242 11.77 13.13 2.07
N ALA A 243 11.90 11.98 1.40
CA ALA A 243 11.33 10.73 1.92
C ALA A 243 12.03 10.29 3.21
N THR A 244 13.35 10.46 3.31
CA THR A 244 14.11 10.11 4.51
C THR A 244 13.76 11.02 5.68
N GLU A 245 13.66 12.34 5.44
CA GLU A 245 13.28 13.32 6.46
C GLU A 245 11.88 13.01 7.00
N MET A 246 10.88 12.86 6.13
CA MET A 246 9.52 12.50 6.51
C MET A 246 9.47 11.18 7.31
N CYS A 247 10.18 10.15 6.87
CA CYS A 247 10.25 8.87 7.60
C CYS A 247 10.93 9.05 8.97
N THR A 248 11.93 9.91 9.09
CA THR A 248 12.61 10.20 10.36
C THR A 248 11.65 10.90 11.32
N GLU A 249 10.92 11.93 10.87
CA GLU A 249 9.88 12.60 11.66
C GLU A 249 8.79 11.63 12.13
N LEU A 250 8.31 10.75 11.23
CA LEU A 250 7.33 9.72 11.59
C LEU A 250 7.85 8.81 12.71
N ARG A 251 9.12 8.40 12.64
CA ARG A 251 9.76 7.55 13.65
C ARG A 251 9.95 8.27 14.98
N GLU A 252 10.34 9.53 14.96
CA GLU A 252 10.43 10.38 16.16
C GLU A 252 9.05 10.55 16.82
N GLY A 253 7.99 10.56 16.00
CA GLY A 253 6.59 10.52 16.45
C GLY A 253 6.07 9.14 16.86
N GLY A 254 6.96 8.12 17.00
CA GLY A 254 6.62 6.79 17.51
C GLY A 254 6.11 5.79 16.48
N VAL A 255 6.25 6.06 15.18
CA VAL A 255 5.91 5.11 14.11
C VAL A 255 7.01 4.06 14.02
N GLU A 256 6.66 2.78 14.04
CA GLU A 256 7.61 1.66 13.93
C GLU A 256 7.57 0.98 12.56
N ASP A 257 6.44 1.02 11.87
CA ASP A 257 6.20 0.37 10.58
C ASP A 257 6.05 1.41 9.47
N LEU A 258 6.71 1.18 8.32
CA LEU A 258 6.62 2.01 7.13
C LEU A 258 6.25 1.13 5.93
N HIS A 259 5.29 1.57 5.12
CA HIS A 259 4.88 0.87 3.91
C HIS A 259 5.23 1.66 2.66
N PHE A 260 6.07 1.12 1.78
CA PHE A 260 6.57 1.83 0.60
C PHE A 260 5.82 1.42 -0.67
N TYR A 261 5.28 2.40 -1.37
CA TYR A 261 4.71 2.28 -2.71
C TYR A 261 5.84 2.32 -3.75
N THR A 262 6.34 1.13 -4.14
CA THR A 262 7.57 1.04 -4.96
C THR A 262 7.36 1.32 -6.44
N LEU A 263 6.15 1.21 -6.96
CA LEU A 263 5.83 1.26 -8.38
C LEU A 263 6.66 0.29 -9.24
N ASN A 264 7.15 -0.80 -8.65
CA ASN A 264 8.13 -1.74 -9.22
C ASN A 264 9.41 -1.04 -9.69
N LYS A 265 9.93 -0.12 -8.86
CA LYS A 265 11.17 0.62 -9.03
C LYS A 265 11.88 0.69 -7.67
N PRO A 266 12.86 -0.16 -7.45
CA PRO A 266 13.42 -0.36 -6.11
C PRO A 266 14.42 0.71 -5.67
N GLU A 267 15.00 1.49 -6.60
CA GLU A 267 16.18 2.29 -6.38
C GLU A 267 15.98 3.29 -5.24
N LEU A 268 15.00 4.19 -5.37
CA LEU A 268 14.71 5.21 -4.34
C LEU A 268 14.30 4.59 -3.02
N THR A 269 13.45 3.55 -3.07
CA THR A 269 13.00 2.83 -1.86
C THR A 269 14.20 2.25 -1.12
N ARG A 270 15.13 1.59 -1.82
CA ARG A 270 16.34 1.01 -1.23
C ARG A 270 17.23 2.08 -0.59
N GLU A 271 17.45 3.21 -1.27
CA GLU A 271 18.27 4.31 -0.74
C GLU A 271 17.64 4.94 0.52
N VAL A 272 16.33 5.15 0.52
CA VAL A 272 15.61 5.65 1.71
C VAL A 272 15.71 4.63 2.86
N CYS A 273 15.49 3.35 2.61
CA CYS A 273 15.64 2.29 3.60
C CYS A 273 17.06 2.26 4.19
N ALA A 274 18.09 2.36 3.34
CA ALA A 274 19.49 2.42 3.78
C ALA A 274 19.76 3.65 4.66
N ALA A 275 19.26 4.83 4.28
CA ALA A 275 19.39 6.06 5.07
C ALA A 275 18.69 5.95 6.45
N LEU A 276 17.63 5.16 6.56
CA LEU A 276 16.92 4.87 7.81
C LEU A 276 17.57 3.74 8.65
N GLY A 277 18.70 3.19 8.18
CA GLY A 277 19.41 2.11 8.86
C GLY A 277 18.83 0.71 8.66
N VAL A 278 17.94 0.54 7.67
CA VAL A 278 17.44 -0.79 7.25
C VAL A 278 18.53 -1.41 6.36
N ALA A 279 19.24 -2.39 6.92
CA ALA A 279 20.30 -3.11 6.22
C ALA A 279 19.81 -4.46 5.71
N PRO A 280 20.32 -4.95 4.57
CA PRO A 280 20.09 -6.31 4.14
C PRO A 280 20.48 -7.30 5.24
N LYS A 281 19.64 -8.29 5.53
CA LYS A 281 20.09 -9.44 6.32
C LYS A 281 21.20 -10.13 5.54
N ALA A 282 22.31 -10.46 6.24
CA ALA A 282 23.39 -11.23 5.66
C ALA A 282 22.83 -12.46 4.95
N GLU A 283 23.32 -12.71 3.72
CA GLU A 283 22.84 -13.71 2.78
C GLU A 283 22.28 -14.96 3.47
N LEU A 284 21.05 -15.30 3.14
CA LEU A 284 20.59 -16.68 3.27
C LEU A 284 21.59 -17.50 2.43
N SER A 285 22.51 -18.19 3.13
CA SER A 285 23.46 -19.12 2.52
C SER A 285 22.72 -19.91 1.44
N GLU A 286 23.30 -19.93 0.23
CA GLU A 286 22.87 -20.75 -0.89
C GLU A 286 22.35 -22.09 -0.38
N VAL A 287 21.06 -22.30 -0.46
CA VAL A 287 20.50 -23.64 -0.37
C VAL A 287 20.73 -24.25 -1.73
N ALA A 288 21.82 -25.01 -1.79
CA ALA A 288 22.20 -25.87 -2.93
C ALA A 288 21.10 -26.86 -3.26
#